data_26f68a7a92976fe578c5316a2dbc0f7f
#
_entry.id   26f68a7a92976fe578c5316a2dbc0f7f
#
_cell.length_a   1.000
_cell.length_b   1.000
_cell.length_c   1.000
_cell.angle_alpha   90.00
_cell.angle_beta   90.00
_cell.angle_gamma   90.00
#
_symmetry.space_group_name_H-M   'P 1'
#
loop_
_entity.id
_entity.type
_entity.pdbx_description
1 polymer ?
#
loop_
_entity_poly.entity_id
_entity_poly.type
_entity_poly.pdbx_seq_one_letter_code
_entity_poly.pdbx_strand_id
1 'polypeptide(L)'
;MVYKYDFLIIGAGVAGMSYALKVARAHKGKVCMICKTSLDEANTSFAQGGVASVTNLEVDNFDKHIQDTMIAGDYISDYKAVKQVVTKAPEQIKELVEWGVNFDKQQDGKFDLHREGGHSEFRILHHADDTGAEIQRGLMEAVRNNPDIDIKENHFAVEIITQHHLGARVTRRTPYINCYGAYVLNPDTQKVDTYLSKVTVMCTGGCGAVYQTTTNPVIATGDGEAMVYRAKGTVADMEFVQFHPTALFHPGETRPAFLITEAMRGYGGILRLPNGESFMEKYDERLSLAPRDIVARAIDKEMKIHGLDHVCLDVTHKNPEETKHHFPNIYAKCLSIGIDITKEYIPVRPAAHYMCGGIKVDLNGCSSINRLYALGECSCTGLHGGNRLASNSLIEAVVYADTAAKHSIEHVDEYDFNDKVPAWNDEGTLTNEEKVLITQSVKEVGECMSNYVGIVRSDLRLKRAWDRLDLLYEETENLFKRVKVSKELCELRNMINVGYLITRMAIERKESRGLHYTIDYPVHAYDKK
;
A
#
# COMPACT_ATOMS: atom_id res chain seq x y z
N MET A 1 18.09 16.23 18.85
CA MET A 1 19.29 15.36 19.09
C MET A 1 19.81 14.82 17.77
N VAL A 2 21.05 14.26 17.74
CA VAL A 2 21.60 13.59 16.54
C VAL A 2 21.85 12.13 16.91
N TYR A 3 21.26 11.23 16.12
CA TYR A 3 21.45 9.78 16.22
C TYR A 3 22.21 9.27 14.99
N LYS A 4 22.96 8.19 15.12
CA LYS A 4 23.71 7.56 14.03
C LYS A 4 23.43 6.06 13.99
N TYR A 5 22.95 5.60 12.83
CA TYR A 5 22.66 4.19 12.56
C TYR A 5 23.22 3.79 11.19
N ASP A 6 23.75 2.61 11.08
CA ASP A 6 24.20 2.11 9.78
C ASP A 6 23.01 1.87 8.85
N PHE A 7 21.93 1.32 9.41
CA PHE A 7 20.65 1.07 8.71
C PHE A 7 19.50 1.77 9.41
N LEU A 8 18.82 2.67 8.71
CA LEU A 8 17.61 3.35 9.18
C LEU A 8 16.41 2.88 8.35
N ILE A 9 15.44 2.24 9.00
CA ILE A 9 14.24 1.68 8.39
C ILE A 9 13.04 2.55 8.77
N ILE A 10 12.31 3.05 7.78
CA ILE A 10 11.14 3.91 7.99
C ILE A 10 9.88 3.13 7.61
N GLY A 11 9.18 2.64 8.61
CA GLY A 11 7.98 1.81 8.50
C GLY A 11 8.17 0.40 9.06
N ALA A 12 7.10 -0.13 9.68
CA ALA A 12 7.10 -1.38 10.45
C ALA A 12 6.07 -2.42 9.93
N GLY A 13 5.75 -2.37 8.64
CA GLY A 13 5.01 -3.44 7.97
C GLY A 13 5.92 -4.64 7.65
N VAL A 14 5.36 -5.64 6.96
CA VAL A 14 6.06 -6.87 6.57
C VAL A 14 7.42 -6.61 5.90
N ALA A 15 7.52 -5.61 5.02
CA ALA A 15 8.77 -5.25 4.33
C ALA A 15 9.84 -4.77 5.30
N GLY A 16 9.51 -3.81 6.17
CA GLY A 16 10.44 -3.20 7.11
C GLY A 16 10.95 -4.18 8.16
N MET A 17 10.06 -4.97 8.75
CA MET A 17 10.44 -5.98 9.75
C MET A 17 11.29 -7.10 9.15
N SER A 18 10.91 -7.61 7.95
CA SER A 18 11.70 -8.62 7.25
C SER A 18 13.10 -8.12 6.91
N TYR A 19 13.21 -6.89 6.42
CA TYR A 19 14.51 -6.27 6.13
C TYR A 19 15.34 -6.09 7.43
N ALA A 20 14.73 -5.58 8.50
CA ALA A 20 15.41 -5.37 9.78
C ALA A 20 16.02 -6.65 10.35
N LEU A 21 15.26 -7.76 10.35
CA LEU A 21 15.73 -9.06 10.82
C LEU A 21 16.91 -9.58 9.99
N LYS A 22 16.91 -9.36 8.67
CA LYS A 22 17.97 -9.80 7.77
C LYS A 22 19.28 -9.02 7.99
N VAL A 23 19.20 -7.69 8.08
CA VAL A 23 20.41 -6.86 8.30
C VAL A 23 20.95 -7.01 9.73
N ALA A 24 20.10 -7.19 10.74
CA ALA A 24 20.51 -7.47 12.10
C ALA A 24 21.29 -8.80 12.18
N ARG A 25 20.79 -9.86 11.52
CA ARG A 25 21.48 -11.18 11.43
C ARG A 25 22.90 -11.09 10.85
N ALA A 26 23.17 -10.10 10.00
CA ALA A 26 24.48 -9.91 9.40
C ALA A 26 25.50 -9.22 10.32
N HIS A 27 25.06 -8.64 11.43
CA HIS A 27 25.92 -7.92 12.41
C HIS A 27 26.86 -6.88 11.78
N LYS A 28 26.38 -6.18 10.71
CA LYS A 28 27.18 -5.20 9.95
C LYS A 28 27.05 -3.76 10.46
N GLY A 29 26.33 -3.53 11.55
CA GLY A 29 26.18 -2.21 12.13
C GLY A 29 24.90 -2.06 12.95
N LYS A 30 24.64 -0.83 13.38
CA LYS A 30 23.46 -0.48 14.18
C LYS A 30 22.23 -0.36 13.31
N VAL A 31 21.15 -1.03 13.70
CA VAL A 31 19.87 -1.02 13.00
C VAL A 31 18.84 -0.22 13.81
N CYS A 32 18.17 0.72 13.17
CA CYS A 32 17.04 1.43 13.76
C CYS A 32 15.81 1.28 12.88
N MET A 33 14.68 0.94 13.50
CA MET A 33 13.37 0.94 12.88
C MET A 33 12.51 2.02 13.51
N ILE A 34 11.96 2.92 12.69
CA ILE A 34 11.01 3.93 13.15
C ILE A 34 9.63 3.70 12.53
N CYS A 35 8.59 3.88 13.31
CA CYS A 35 7.21 3.87 12.83
C CYS A 35 6.42 5.00 13.47
N LYS A 36 5.49 5.58 12.71
CA LYS A 36 4.71 6.76 13.13
C LYS A 36 3.57 6.45 14.11
N THR A 37 3.33 5.17 14.37
CA THR A 37 2.41 4.61 15.36
C THR A 37 3.10 3.45 16.06
N SER A 38 2.35 2.52 16.62
CA SER A 38 2.86 1.25 17.17
C SER A 38 3.20 0.24 16.06
N LEU A 39 3.98 -0.80 16.37
CA LEU A 39 4.39 -1.84 15.44
C LEU A 39 3.24 -2.67 14.87
N ASP A 40 2.15 -2.79 15.61
CA ASP A 40 0.98 -3.58 15.22
C ASP A 40 0.07 -2.86 14.22
N GLU A 41 0.17 -1.54 14.08
CA GLU A 41 -0.64 -0.75 13.17
C GLU A 41 0.04 -0.61 11.81
N ALA A 42 -0.20 -1.56 10.92
CA ALA A 42 0.31 -1.55 9.55
C ALA A 42 -0.73 -2.10 8.57
N ASN A 43 -0.64 -1.76 7.27
CA ASN A 43 -1.49 -2.37 6.22
C ASN A 43 -1.43 -3.89 6.25
N THR A 44 -0.29 -4.46 6.62
CA THR A 44 -0.09 -5.90 6.77
C THR A 44 -1.13 -6.52 7.71
N SER A 45 -1.39 -5.90 8.87
CA SER A 45 -2.36 -6.40 9.87
C SER A 45 -3.80 -6.49 9.34
N PHE A 46 -4.13 -5.73 8.30
CA PHE A 46 -5.48 -5.72 7.72
C PHE A 46 -5.62 -6.58 6.46
N ALA A 47 -4.56 -7.28 6.05
CA ALA A 47 -4.58 -8.14 4.87
C ALA A 47 -5.30 -9.47 5.19
N GLN A 48 -6.54 -9.62 4.70
CA GLN A 48 -7.35 -10.84 4.87
C GLN A 48 -6.94 -11.96 3.91
N GLY A 49 -6.40 -11.59 2.73
CA GLY A 49 -5.93 -12.55 1.73
C GLY A 49 -4.67 -13.30 2.18
N GLY A 50 -4.14 -14.14 1.28
CA GLY A 50 -2.95 -14.94 1.57
C GLY A 50 -1.66 -14.39 0.95
N VAL A 51 -0.68 -15.28 0.85
CA VAL A 51 0.61 -15.05 0.20
C VAL A 51 0.78 -16.02 -0.94
N ALA A 52 0.97 -15.51 -2.16
CA ALA A 52 1.15 -16.35 -3.35
C ALA A 52 2.56 -16.93 -3.42
N SER A 53 2.69 -18.26 -3.46
CA SER A 53 3.97 -18.93 -3.66
C SER A 53 3.80 -20.31 -4.26
N VAL A 54 4.64 -20.67 -5.23
CA VAL A 54 4.68 -22.02 -5.81
C VAL A 54 5.41 -22.95 -4.83
N THR A 55 4.65 -23.62 -3.96
CA THR A 55 5.18 -24.55 -2.96
C THR A 55 4.98 -26.02 -3.32
N ASN A 56 4.10 -26.32 -4.28
CA ASN A 56 3.83 -27.68 -4.78
C ASN A 56 4.12 -27.77 -6.29
N LEU A 57 5.30 -28.24 -6.65
CA LEU A 57 5.77 -28.38 -8.04
C LEU A 57 5.12 -29.56 -8.81
N GLU A 58 4.32 -30.40 -8.17
CA GLU A 58 3.60 -31.50 -8.83
C GLU A 58 2.39 -30.99 -9.64
N VAL A 59 1.74 -29.91 -9.17
CA VAL A 59 0.54 -29.34 -9.78
C VAL A 59 0.71 -27.94 -10.31
N ASP A 60 1.70 -27.18 -9.78
CA ASP A 60 1.97 -25.79 -10.13
C ASP A 60 3.43 -25.60 -10.58
N ASN A 61 3.74 -24.49 -11.24
CA ASN A 61 5.08 -24.12 -11.61
C ASN A 61 5.24 -22.60 -11.69
N PHE A 62 6.49 -22.14 -11.73
CA PHE A 62 6.81 -20.72 -11.76
C PHE A 62 6.27 -20.02 -13.03
N ASP A 63 6.28 -20.70 -14.18
CA ASP A 63 5.83 -20.08 -15.45
C ASP A 63 4.33 -19.78 -15.42
N LYS A 64 3.50 -20.65 -14.82
CA LYS A 64 2.08 -20.37 -14.61
C LYS A 64 1.87 -19.13 -13.72
N HIS A 65 2.59 -19.01 -12.60
CA HIS A 65 2.47 -17.86 -11.71
C HIS A 65 2.97 -16.57 -12.36
N ILE A 66 4.09 -16.64 -13.13
CA ILE A 66 4.58 -15.53 -13.94
C ILE A 66 3.51 -15.09 -14.96
N GLN A 67 2.92 -16.03 -15.68
CA GLN A 67 1.89 -15.74 -16.68
C GLN A 67 0.65 -15.10 -16.05
N ASP A 68 0.15 -15.64 -14.94
CA ASP A 68 -0.99 -15.07 -14.21
C ASP A 68 -0.71 -13.62 -13.78
N THR A 69 0.52 -13.35 -13.29
CA THR A 69 0.95 -12.01 -12.88
C THR A 69 1.04 -11.05 -14.07
N MET A 70 1.60 -11.49 -15.20
CA MET A 70 1.69 -10.68 -16.42
C MET A 70 0.31 -10.32 -16.99
N ILE A 71 -0.61 -11.30 -17.00
CA ILE A 71 -2.00 -11.08 -17.43
C ILE A 71 -2.69 -10.05 -16.52
N ALA A 72 -2.61 -10.25 -15.20
CA ALA A 72 -3.22 -9.33 -14.24
C ALA A 72 -2.68 -7.91 -14.38
N GLY A 73 -1.36 -7.78 -14.58
CA GLY A 73 -0.66 -6.50 -14.78
C GLY A 73 -0.87 -5.87 -16.15
N ASP A 74 -1.78 -6.40 -16.97
CA ASP A 74 -2.08 -5.91 -18.33
C ASP A 74 -0.83 -5.86 -19.23
N TYR A 75 0.06 -6.84 -19.06
CA TYR A 75 1.33 -7.01 -19.81
C TYR A 75 2.28 -5.79 -19.75
N ILE A 76 2.10 -4.88 -18.80
CA ILE A 76 3.06 -3.78 -18.54
C ILE A 76 3.92 -4.01 -17.31
N SER A 77 3.76 -5.16 -16.64
CA SER A 77 4.66 -5.61 -15.58
C SER A 77 6.08 -5.81 -16.12
N ASP A 78 7.09 -5.51 -15.30
CA ASP A 78 8.48 -5.83 -15.62
C ASP A 78 8.71 -7.35 -15.45
N TYR A 79 8.93 -8.05 -16.54
CA TYR A 79 9.13 -9.51 -16.54
C TYR A 79 10.27 -9.94 -15.59
N LYS A 80 11.35 -9.14 -15.45
CA LYS A 80 12.47 -9.48 -14.57
C LYS A 80 12.06 -9.39 -13.11
N ALA A 81 11.30 -8.36 -12.74
CA ALA A 81 10.75 -8.22 -11.40
C ALA A 81 9.76 -9.35 -11.08
N VAL A 82 8.85 -9.65 -12.01
CA VAL A 82 7.90 -10.77 -11.88
C VAL A 82 8.64 -12.09 -11.66
N LYS A 83 9.61 -12.39 -12.52
CA LYS A 83 10.40 -13.62 -12.41
C LYS A 83 11.16 -13.70 -11.09
N GLN A 84 11.78 -12.59 -10.66
CA GLN A 84 12.51 -12.54 -9.39
C GLN A 84 11.60 -12.85 -8.22
N VAL A 85 10.45 -12.20 -8.11
CA VAL A 85 9.51 -12.39 -7.00
C VAL A 85 8.98 -13.82 -6.98
N VAL A 86 8.50 -14.31 -8.11
CA VAL A 86 7.89 -15.64 -8.21
C VAL A 86 8.89 -16.76 -7.90
N THR A 87 10.13 -16.66 -8.41
CA THR A 87 11.12 -17.74 -8.21
C THR A 87 11.75 -17.73 -6.83
N LYS A 88 11.87 -16.57 -6.17
CA LYS A 88 12.41 -16.47 -4.80
C LYS A 88 11.36 -16.65 -3.70
N ALA A 89 10.08 -16.62 -4.04
CA ALA A 89 8.97 -16.74 -3.10
C ALA A 89 9.08 -17.93 -2.15
N PRO A 90 9.33 -19.18 -2.58
CA PRO A 90 9.35 -20.34 -1.70
C PRO A 90 10.40 -20.26 -0.59
N GLU A 91 11.55 -19.64 -0.86
CA GLU A 91 12.60 -19.42 0.14
C GLU A 91 12.12 -18.43 1.22
N GLN A 92 11.44 -17.36 0.80
CA GLN A 92 10.94 -16.35 1.71
C GLN A 92 9.78 -16.86 2.58
N ILE A 93 8.94 -17.76 2.07
CA ILE A 93 7.90 -18.43 2.87
C ILE A 93 8.55 -19.26 4.00
N LYS A 94 9.63 -19.98 3.72
CA LYS A 94 10.37 -20.74 4.75
C LYS A 94 10.92 -19.81 5.84
N GLU A 95 11.49 -18.69 5.46
CA GLU A 95 11.99 -17.70 6.41
C GLU A 95 10.90 -17.08 7.29
N LEU A 96 9.71 -16.79 6.73
CA LEU A 96 8.56 -16.35 7.51
C LEU A 96 8.16 -17.37 8.57
N VAL A 97 8.16 -18.67 8.22
CA VAL A 97 7.88 -19.74 9.17
C VAL A 97 8.98 -19.84 10.25
N GLU A 98 10.24 -19.66 9.89
CA GLU A 98 11.36 -19.61 10.85
C GLU A 98 11.23 -18.44 11.85
N TRP A 99 10.63 -17.32 11.43
CA TRP A 99 10.31 -16.17 12.29
C TRP A 99 8.99 -16.32 13.07
N GLY A 100 8.38 -17.52 13.03
CA GLY A 100 7.21 -17.86 13.85
C GLY A 100 5.86 -17.55 13.22
N VAL A 101 5.81 -17.33 11.90
CA VAL A 101 4.53 -17.22 11.17
C VAL A 101 3.93 -18.60 10.96
N ASN A 102 2.66 -18.77 11.32
CA ASN A 102 1.94 -20.03 11.20
C ASN A 102 0.96 -19.97 10.02
N PHE A 103 1.27 -20.70 8.96
CA PHE A 103 0.31 -20.94 7.87
C PHE A 103 -0.47 -22.22 8.13
N ASP A 104 -1.72 -22.27 7.69
CA ASP A 104 -2.59 -23.43 7.83
C ASP A 104 -2.04 -24.64 7.09
N LYS A 105 -2.22 -25.82 7.68
CA LYS A 105 -1.70 -27.09 7.15
C LYS A 105 -2.80 -28.14 7.11
N GLN A 106 -2.71 -29.00 6.10
CA GLN A 106 -3.52 -30.20 5.98
C GLN A 106 -3.09 -31.26 7.01
N GLN A 107 -3.88 -32.31 7.13
CA GLN A 107 -3.59 -33.42 8.08
C GLN A 107 -2.25 -34.14 7.81
N ASP A 108 -1.77 -34.08 6.56
CA ASP A 108 -0.49 -34.67 6.15
C ASP A 108 0.73 -33.75 6.43
N GLY A 109 0.50 -32.56 7.01
CA GLY A 109 1.51 -31.56 7.35
C GLY A 109 1.92 -30.62 6.20
N LYS A 110 1.39 -30.80 5.00
CA LYS A 110 1.57 -29.86 3.88
C LYS A 110 0.76 -28.60 4.11
N PHE A 111 1.17 -27.49 3.46
CA PHE A 111 0.37 -26.28 3.51
C PHE A 111 -1.02 -26.50 2.90
N ASP A 112 -2.03 -25.94 3.54
CA ASP A 112 -3.35 -25.81 2.96
C ASP A 112 -3.34 -24.61 2.02
N LEU A 113 -3.64 -24.83 0.74
CA LEU A 113 -3.49 -23.82 -0.30
C LEU A 113 -4.85 -23.46 -0.88
N HIS A 114 -5.10 -22.15 -0.99
CA HIS A 114 -6.26 -21.62 -1.66
C HIS A 114 -5.94 -21.13 -3.09
N ARG A 115 -6.99 -20.86 -3.86
CA ARG A 115 -6.91 -20.19 -5.15
C ARG A 115 -7.76 -18.93 -5.11
N GLU A 116 -7.19 -17.80 -5.49
CA GLU A 116 -7.86 -16.51 -5.64
C GLU A 116 -8.09 -16.15 -7.10
N GLY A 117 -8.91 -15.12 -7.34
CA GLY A 117 -9.20 -14.63 -8.69
C GLY A 117 -7.94 -14.22 -9.45
N GLY A 118 -7.83 -14.64 -10.71
CA GLY A 118 -6.67 -14.41 -11.56
C GLY A 118 -5.55 -15.45 -11.44
N HIS A 119 -5.56 -16.32 -10.44
CA HIS A 119 -4.63 -17.44 -10.33
C HIS A 119 -5.14 -18.67 -11.06
N SER A 120 -4.27 -19.30 -11.85
CA SER A 120 -4.57 -20.56 -12.57
C SER A 120 -4.53 -21.79 -11.65
N GLU A 121 -3.75 -21.72 -10.54
CA GLU A 121 -3.52 -22.84 -9.64
C GLU A 121 -3.71 -22.47 -8.15
N PHE A 122 -3.80 -23.50 -7.31
CA PHE A 122 -3.84 -23.37 -5.84
C PHE A 122 -2.43 -23.10 -5.32
N ARG A 123 -2.12 -21.85 -4.96
CA ARG A 123 -0.78 -21.43 -4.50
C ARG A 123 -0.81 -20.41 -3.37
N ILE A 124 -1.98 -20.10 -2.84
CA ILE A 124 -2.13 -19.06 -1.82
C ILE A 124 -2.04 -19.70 -0.44
N LEU A 125 -0.95 -19.41 0.28
CA LEU A 125 -0.80 -19.73 1.69
C LEU A 125 -1.66 -18.78 2.52
N HIS A 126 -2.30 -19.26 3.57
CA HIS A 126 -3.18 -18.47 4.40
C HIS A 126 -3.13 -18.92 5.87
N HIS A 127 -3.70 -18.09 6.74
CA HIS A 127 -4.03 -18.41 8.12
C HIS A 127 -5.48 -17.97 8.35
N ALA A 128 -6.42 -18.91 8.32
CA ALA A 128 -7.86 -18.64 8.29
C ALA A 128 -8.21 -17.49 7.29
N ASP A 129 -8.92 -16.46 7.76
CA ASP A 129 -9.23 -15.23 7.02
C ASP A 129 -8.46 -14.00 7.56
N ASP A 130 -7.28 -14.22 8.18
CA ASP A 130 -6.50 -13.20 8.88
C ASP A 130 -4.98 -13.37 8.70
N THR A 131 -4.57 -13.75 7.49
CA THR A 131 -3.17 -14.08 7.16
C THR A 131 -2.20 -12.93 7.47
N GLY A 132 -2.60 -11.70 7.17
CA GLY A 132 -1.75 -10.53 7.40
C GLY A 132 -1.49 -10.26 8.87
N ALA A 133 -2.49 -10.42 9.74
CA ALA A 133 -2.33 -10.25 11.18
C ALA A 133 -1.38 -11.31 11.76
N GLU A 134 -1.45 -12.56 11.28
CA GLU A 134 -0.53 -13.62 11.71
C GLU A 134 0.92 -13.32 11.27
N ILE A 135 1.12 -12.85 10.03
CA ILE A 135 2.45 -12.44 9.56
C ILE A 135 2.98 -11.29 10.40
N GLN A 136 2.15 -10.27 10.65
CA GLN A 136 2.53 -9.12 11.49
C GLN A 136 2.90 -9.57 12.90
N ARG A 137 2.11 -10.46 13.52
CA ARG A 137 2.37 -11.02 14.85
C ARG A 137 3.73 -11.73 14.91
N GLY A 138 3.98 -12.67 13.99
CA GLY A 138 5.22 -13.44 13.99
C GLY A 138 6.45 -12.56 13.80
N LEU A 139 6.42 -11.65 12.82
CA LEU A 139 7.54 -10.72 12.58
C LEU A 139 7.74 -9.73 13.72
N MET A 140 6.66 -9.19 14.29
CA MET A 140 6.73 -8.28 15.43
C MET A 140 7.38 -8.94 16.64
N GLU A 141 7.02 -10.18 16.95
CA GLU A 141 7.63 -10.96 18.02
C GLU A 141 9.12 -11.19 17.75
N ALA A 142 9.50 -11.56 16.53
CA ALA A 142 10.89 -11.76 16.15
C ALA A 142 11.72 -10.47 16.26
N VAL A 143 11.17 -9.32 15.82
CA VAL A 143 11.83 -8.01 15.88
C VAL A 143 11.98 -7.53 17.33
N ARG A 144 10.93 -7.63 18.17
CA ARG A 144 10.98 -7.23 19.58
C ARG A 144 11.96 -8.04 20.42
N ASN A 145 12.13 -9.31 20.07
CA ASN A 145 13.08 -10.20 20.74
C ASN A 145 14.54 -10.07 20.23
N ASN A 146 14.78 -9.23 19.22
CA ASN A 146 16.11 -9.03 18.66
C ASN A 146 16.78 -7.79 19.27
N PRO A 147 17.83 -7.95 20.12
CA PRO A 147 18.49 -6.84 20.80
C PRO A 147 19.30 -5.92 19.86
N ASP A 148 19.58 -6.35 18.64
CA ASP A 148 20.36 -5.59 17.66
C ASP A 148 19.49 -4.58 16.87
N ILE A 149 18.17 -4.58 17.11
CA ILE A 149 17.23 -3.67 16.45
C ILE A 149 16.71 -2.64 17.46
N ASP A 150 17.08 -1.37 17.26
CA ASP A 150 16.51 -0.25 18.04
C ASP A 150 15.17 0.18 17.44
N ILE A 151 14.08 0.01 18.19
CA ILE A 151 12.71 0.28 17.75
C ILE A 151 12.25 1.63 18.30
N LYS A 152 11.78 2.51 17.42
CA LYS A 152 11.22 3.82 17.76
C LYS A 152 9.76 3.90 17.29
N GLU A 153 8.84 3.51 18.18
CA GLU A 153 7.40 3.66 17.96
C GLU A 153 6.97 5.13 18.12
N ASN A 154 5.89 5.53 17.46
CA ASN A 154 5.33 6.89 17.46
C ASN A 154 6.30 7.99 16.98
N HIS A 155 7.36 7.63 16.26
CA HIS A 155 8.32 8.56 15.67
C HIS A 155 7.97 8.79 14.19
N PHE A 156 7.77 10.04 13.81
CA PHE A 156 7.33 10.41 12.47
C PHE A 156 8.49 10.94 11.63
N ALA A 157 8.80 10.27 10.51
CA ALA A 157 9.76 10.76 9.53
C ALA A 157 9.19 11.97 8.77
N VAL A 158 9.77 13.14 8.96
CA VAL A 158 9.30 14.41 8.38
C VAL A 158 9.84 14.59 6.95
N GLU A 159 11.15 14.40 6.78
CA GLU A 159 11.85 14.52 5.48
C GLU A 159 13.08 13.63 5.44
N ILE A 160 13.42 13.10 4.27
CA ILE A 160 14.72 12.48 4.02
C ILE A 160 15.80 13.55 3.80
N ILE A 161 16.98 13.33 4.34
CA ILE A 161 18.08 14.30 4.31
C ILE A 161 18.94 14.07 3.06
N THR A 162 19.09 15.11 2.25
CA THR A 162 19.91 15.08 1.03
C THR A 162 20.86 16.29 0.98
N GLN A 163 21.66 16.40 -0.10
CA GLN A 163 22.54 17.58 -0.33
C GLN A 163 21.78 18.91 -0.30
N HIS A 164 20.45 18.91 -0.54
CA HIS A 164 19.63 20.11 -0.41
C HIS A 164 19.76 20.74 0.98
N HIS A 165 19.73 19.92 2.03
CA HIS A 165 19.86 20.38 3.42
C HIS A 165 21.27 20.87 3.78
N LEU A 166 22.25 20.57 2.94
CA LEU A 166 23.63 21.10 3.02
C LEU A 166 23.82 22.39 2.19
N GLY A 167 22.72 22.98 1.69
CA GLY A 167 22.75 24.20 0.88
C GLY A 167 22.96 23.99 -0.61
N ALA A 168 23.06 22.76 -1.09
CA ALA A 168 23.19 22.49 -2.51
C ALA A 168 21.83 22.62 -3.24
N ARG A 169 21.85 23.16 -4.46
CA ARG A 169 20.66 23.14 -5.34
C ARG A 169 20.45 21.74 -5.90
N VAL A 170 19.41 21.05 -5.45
CA VAL A 170 19.01 19.72 -5.94
C VAL A 170 17.82 19.85 -6.88
N THR A 171 17.92 19.24 -8.05
CA THR A 171 16.86 19.17 -9.07
C THR A 171 16.72 17.72 -9.56
N ARG A 172 15.68 17.39 -10.31
CA ARG A 172 15.52 16.07 -10.95
C ARG A 172 16.63 15.72 -11.96
N ARG A 173 17.44 16.71 -12.39
CA ARG A 173 18.59 16.52 -13.27
C ARG A 173 19.90 16.44 -12.51
N THR A 174 19.89 16.60 -11.19
CA THR A 174 21.10 16.47 -10.36
C THR A 174 21.54 15.01 -10.37
N PRO A 175 22.74 14.71 -10.87
CA PRO A 175 23.28 13.35 -10.79
C PRO A 175 23.63 13.03 -9.34
N TYR A 176 23.51 11.76 -8.97
CA TYR A 176 23.99 11.26 -7.68
C TYR A 176 23.43 12.02 -6.45
N ILE A 177 22.10 12.16 -6.37
CA ILE A 177 21.47 12.60 -5.13
C ILE A 177 21.76 11.52 -4.07
N ASN A 178 22.28 11.94 -2.90
CA ASN A 178 22.55 11.02 -1.80
C ASN A 178 21.59 11.26 -0.64
N CYS A 179 21.12 10.18 -0.03
CA CYS A 179 20.40 10.20 1.24
C CYS A 179 21.41 10.06 2.39
N TYR A 180 21.28 10.90 3.40
CA TYR A 180 22.12 10.90 4.61
C TYR A 180 21.35 10.51 5.87
N GLY A 181 20.07 10.13 5.74
CA GLY A 181 19.18 9.79 6.83
C GLY A 181 17.85 10.53 6.75
N ALA A 182 17.25 10.80 7.87
CA ALA A 182 15.95 11.49 7.95
C ALA A 182 15.87 12.44 9.15
N TYR A 183 15.05 13.49 9.00
CA TYR A 183 14.53 14.27 10.12
C TYR A 183 13.30 13.58 10.68
N VAL A 184 13.26 13.42 11.99
CA VAL A 184 12.23 12.61 12.68
C VAL A 184 11.63 13.39 13.85
N LEU A 185 10.32 13.56 13.81
CA LEU A 185 9.58 14.16 14.92
C LEU A 185 9.50 13.18 16.10
N ASN A 186 10.01 13.61 17.24
CA ASN A 186 10.04 12.84 18.47
C ASN A 186 8.76 13.12 19.27
N PRO A 187 7.98 12.09 19.64
CA PRO A 187 6.70 12.28 20.32
C PRO A 187 6.84 12.84 21.75
N ASP A 188 7.94 12.56 22.43
CA ASP A 188 8.14 12.96 23.83
C ASP A 188 8.56 14.42 23.95
N THR A 189 9.43 14.87 23.06
CA THR A 189 9.98 16.24 23.08
C THR A 189 9.24 17.21 22.17
N GLN A 190 8.41 16.71 21.25
CA GLN A 190 7.76 17.49 20.19
C GLN A 190 8.76 18.28 19.33
N LYS A 191 9.99 17.80 19.24
CA LYS A 191 11.07 18.36 18.43
C LYS A 191 11.47 17.41 17.31
N VAL A 192 12.02 17.97 16.25
CA VAL A 192 12.54 17.19 15.14
C VAL A 192 14.01 16.87 15.41
N ASP A 193 14.30 15.58 15.55
CA ASP A 193 15.64 15.04 15.72
C ASP A 193 16.26 14.67 14.37
N THR A 194 17.60 14.61 14.31
CA THR A 194 18.36 14.23 13.13
C THR A 194 18.84 12.78 13.25
N TYR A 195 18.36 11.91 12.37
CA TYR A 195 18.79 10.52 12.27
C TYR A 195 19.71 10.38 11.05
N LEU A 196 21.01 10.35 11.29
CA LEU A 196 22.01 10.09 10.24
C LEU A 196 22.11 8.60 9.97
N SER A 197 22.16 8.23 8.70
CA SER A 197 22.33 6.82 8.31
C SER A 197 23.27 6.65 7.12
N LYS A 198 23.90 5.48 7.04
CA LYS A 198 24.65 5.03 5.86
C LYS A 198 23.70 4.53 4.79
N VAL A 199 22.67 3.78 5.21
CA VAL A 199 21.59 3.23 4.39
C VAL A 199 20.25 3.64 4.98
N THR A 200 19.34 4.17 4.16
CA THR A 200 17.95 4.46 4.54
C THR A 200 17.01 3.60 3.71
N VAL A 201 15.97 3.03 4.34
CA VAL A 201 15.01 2.15 3.68
C VAL A 201 13.60 2.63 3.93
N MET A 202 12.87 2.94 2.85
CA MET A 202 11.47 3.33 2.90
C MET A 202 10.58 2.08 2.85
N CYS A 203 9.81 1.87 3.92
CA CYS A 203 8.86 0.76 4.07
C CYS A 203 7.51 1.31 4.56
N THR A 204 7.10 2.46 4.05
CA THR A 204 6.03 3.32 4.60
C THR A 204 4.62 2.87 4.25
N GLY A 205 4.47 1.78 3.50
CA GLY A 205 3.16 1.31 3.03
C GLY A 205 2.57 2.21 1.95
N GLY A 206 1.28 2.06 1.70
CA GLY A 206 0.58 2.75 0.63
C GLY A 206 -0.03 4.09 1.02
N CYS A 207 -0.97 4.55 0.18
CA CYS A 207 -1.53 5.90 0.27
C CYS A 207 -3.08 5.94 0.20
N GLY A 208 -3.76 4.85 0.58
CA GLY A 208 -5.22 4.77 0.49
C GLY A 208 -5.98 5.87 1.24
N ALA A 209 -5.37 6.46 2.27
CA ALA A 209 -5.98 7.55 3.04
C ALA A 209 -6.22 8.84 2.23
N VAL A 210 -5.65 8.98 1.02
CA VAL A 210 -5.99 10.09 0.10
C VAL A 210 -7.42 10.00 -0.45
N TYR A 211 -8.10 8.86 -0.27
CA TYR A 211 -9.50 8.65 -0.66
C TYR A 211 -10.41 8.63 0.56
N GLN A 212 -11.68 9.03 0.40
CA GLN A 212 -12.67 9.01 1.49
C GLN A 212 -12.95 7.60 2.00
N THR A 213 -13.05 6.64 1.08
CA THR A 213 -13.30 5.23 1.41
C THR A 213 -12.08 4.41 1.04
N THR A 214 -11.48 3.77 2.05
CA THR A 214 -10.31 2.90 1.87
C THR A 214 -10.36 1.76 2.86
N THR A 215 -9.83 0.60 2.45
CA THR A 215 -9.59 -0.54 3.33
C THR A 215 -8.27 -0.42 4.11
N ASN A 216 -7.47 0.60 3.79
CA ASN A 216 -6.22 0.85 4.50
C ASN A 216 -6.46 1.59 5.83
N PRO A 217 -5.61 1.38 6.83
CA PRO A 217 -5.64 2.17 8.07
C PRO A 217 -5.42 3.65 7.78
N VAL A 218 -5.85 4.49 8.71
CA VAL A 218 -5.76 5.96 8.58
C VAL A 218 -4.32 6.48 8.39
N ILE A 219 -3.34 5.68 8.77
CA ILE A 219 -1.92 5.97 8.63
C ILE A 219 -1.38 5.82 7.19
N ALA A 220 -2.15 5.29 6.25
CA ALA A 220 -1.72 5.08 4.86
C ALA A 220 -1.77 6.39 4.05
N THR A 221 -0.90 7.34 4.37
CA THR A 221 -0.89 8.72 3.86
C THR A 221 0.14 8.99 2.76
N GLY A 222 0.87 7.95 2.29
CA GLY A 222 1.83 8.07 1.20
C GLY A 222 3.11 8.81 1.58
N ASP A 223 3.57 8.63 2.81
CA ASP A 223 4.68 9.40 3.36
C ASP A 223 5.98 9.20 2.59
N GLY A 224 6.29 7.95 2.22
CA GLY A 224 7.52 7.63 1.50
C GLY A 224 7.56 8.22 0.11
N GLU A 225 6.49 8.04 -0.66
CA GLU A 225 6.35 8.57 -2.01
C GLU A 225 6.45 10.10 -2.01
N ALA A 226 5.80 10.76 -1.05
CA ALA A 226 5.84 12.21 -0.91
C ALA A 226 7.23 12.72 -0.55
N MET A 227 7.91 12.11 0.43
CA MET A 227 9.26 12.50 0.82
C MET A 227 10.27 12.31 -0.32
N VAL A 228 10.22 11.18 -1.02
CA VAL A 228 11.11 10.92 -2.16
C VAL A 228 10.82 11.86 -3.32
N TYR A 229 9.55 12.16 -3.60
CA TYR A 229 9.17 13.15 -4.61
C TYR A 229 9.73 14.55 -4.30
N ARG A 230 9.59 15.02 -3.04
CA ARG A 230 10.15 16.32 -2.60
C ARG A 230 11.68 16.34 -2.70
N ALA A 231 12.32 15.22 -2.37
CA ALA A 231 13.78 15.04 -2.53
C ALA A 231 14.25 14.89 -3.99
N LYS A 232 13.34 15.02 -4.96
CA LYS A 232 13.59 14.89 -6.41
C LYS A 232 13.93 13.48 -6.89
N GLY A 233 13.63 12.46 -6.09
CA GLY A 233 13.67 11.07 -6.51
C GLY A 233 12.54 10.73 -7.50
N THR A 234 12.68 9.59 -8.14
CA THR A 234 11.72 9.10 -9.16
C THR A 234 10.59 8.34 -8.50
N VAL A 235 9.35 8.78 -8.80
CA VAL A 235 8.10 8.10 -8.45
C VAL A 235 7.39 7.77 -9.76
N ALA A 236 6.80 6.60 -9.89
CA ALA A 236 6.20 6.12 -11.14
C ALA A 236 4.86 5.39 -10.91
N ASP A 237 4.05 5.32 -11.95
CA ASP A 237 2.84 4.50 -12.07
C ASP A 237 1.77 4.78 -10.99
N MET A 238 1.75 6.00 -10.43
CA MET A 238 0.84 6.39 -9.35
C MET A 238 -0.64 6.41 -9.77
N GLU A 239 -0.94 6.47 -11.07
CA GLU A 239 -2.31 6.41 -11.60
C GLU A 239 -2.96 5.04 -11.41
N PHE A 240 -2.19 3.98 -11.14
CA PHE A 240 -2.69 2.62 -10.94
C PHE A 240 -3.06 2.36 -9.47
N VAL A 241 -4.20 2.88 -9.07
CA VAL A 241 -4.78 2.64 -7.74
C VAL A 241 -5.83 1.54 -7.85
N GLN A 242 -5.62 0.43 -7.14
CA GLN A 242 -6.59 -0.66 -7.08
C GLN A 242 -7.69 -0.34 -6.08
N PHE A 243 -8.94 -0.46 -6.52
CA PHE A 243 -10.12 -0.41 -5.67
C PHE A 243 -10.63 -1.82 -5.43
N HIS A 244 -10.84 -2.18 -4.17
CA HIS A 244 -11.55 -3.42 -3.85
C HIS A 244 -13.05 -3.20 -4.06
N PRO A 245 -13.73 -4.09 -4.80
CA PRO A 245 -15.13 -3.87 -5.17
C PRO A 245 -16.09 -3.85 -3.98
N THR A 246 -15.80 -4.66 -2.96
CA THR A 246 -16.73 -5.00 -1.88
C THR A 246 -16.15 -4.67 -0.51
N ALA A 247 -16.12 -3.40 -0.13
CA ALA A 247 -15.98 -2.98 1.26
C ALA A 247 -17.36 -2.79 1.88
N LEU A 248 -17.52 -3.17 3.14
CA LEU A 248 -18.76 -3.01 3.90
C LEU A 248 -19.14 -1.53 3.94
N PHE A 249 -20.37 -1.22 3.62
CA PHE A 249 -20.94 0.11 3.78
C PHE A 249 -21.80 0.19 5.03
N HIS A 250 -21.52 1.14 5.89
CA HIS A 250 -22.35 1.48 7.02
C HIS A 250 -22.33 3.00 7.25
N PRO A 251 -23.48 3.68 7.39
CA PRO A 251 -23.53 5.10 7.69
C PRO A 251 -22.76 5.44 8.96
N GLY A 252 -21.86 6.40 8.91
CA GLY A 252 -21.00 6.77 10.05
C GLY A 252 -19.76 5.89 10.25
N GLU A 253 -19.44 5.01 9.30
CA GLU A 253 -18.28 4.13 9.33
C GLU A 253 -16.98 4.91 9.47
N THR A 254 -16.10 4.41 10.36
CA THR A 254 -14.73 4.89 10.51
C THR A 254 -13.80 4.21 9.52
N ARG A 255 -12.70 4.87 9.15
CA ARG A 255 -11.60 4.21 8.41
C ARG A 255 -10.81 3.30 9.36
N PRO A 256 -10.35 2.13 8.90
CA PRO A 256 -10.53 1.52 7.59
C PRO A 256 -11.94 0.95 7.38
N ALA A 257 -12.41 1.00 6.12
CA ALA A 257 -13.64 0.29 5.73
C ALA A 257 -13.39 -1.22 5.80
N PHE A 258 -14.31 -1.95 6.44
CA PHE A 258 -14.15 -3.39 6.62
C PHE A 258 -14.25 -4.14 5.29
N LEU A 259 -13.26 -4.95 5.00
CA LEU A 259 -13.19 -5.70 3.75
C LEU A 259 -14.15 -6.89 3.76
N ILE A 260 -15.02 -6.98 2.75
CA ILE A 260 -15.76 -8.19 2.42
C ILE A 260 -14.94 -8.93 1.37
N THR A 261 -14.26 -9.98 1.79
CA THR A 261 -13.27 -10.70 0.97
C THR A 261 -13.82 -11.17 -0.38
N GLU A 262 -12.95 -11.23 -1.38
CA GLU A 262 -13.26 -11.80 -2.70
C GLU A 262 -13.74 -13.25 -2.63
N ALA A 263 -13.25 -14.01 -1.65
CA ALA A 263 -13.69 -15.38 -1.41
C ALA A 263 -15.21 -15.51 -1.24
N MET A 264 -15.89 -14.49 -0.71
CA MET A 264 -17.35 -14.50 -0.59
C MET A 264 -18.06 -14.45 -1.96
N ARG A 265 -17.50 -13.74 -2.93
CA ARG A 265 -17.96 -13.78 -4.33
C ARG A 265 -17.63 -15.13 -4.96
N GLY A 266 -16.45 -15.68 -4.67
CA GLY A 266 -16.04 -17.04 -5.07
C GLY A 266 -16.94 -18.13 -4.49
N TYR A 267 -17.41 -17.99 -3.26
CA TYR A 267 -18.39 -18.87 -2.61
C TYR A 267 -19.77 -18.84 -3.29
N GLY A 268 -20.03 -17.81 -4.11
CA GLY A 268 -21.23 -17.66 -4.92
C GLY A 268 -22.05 -16.43 -4.56
N GLY A 269 -21.46 -15.44 -3.90
CA GLY A 269 -22.12 -14.16 -3.63
C GLY A 269 -22.50 -13.41 -4.91
N ILE A 270 -23.73 -12.91 -4.98
CA ILE A 270 -24.31 -12.22 -6.14
C ILE A 270 -24.42 -10.73 -5.83
N LEU A 271 -23.88 -9.90 -6.73
CA LEU A 271 -24.04 -8.45 -6.63
C LEU A 271 -25.42 -8.01 -7.11
N ARG A 272 -26.09 -7.23 -6.28
CA ARG A 272 -27.45 -6.74 -6.50
C ARG A 272 -27.58 -5.23 -6.19
N LEU A 273 -28.55 -4.60 -6.82
CA LEU A 273 -29.05 -3.31 -6.37
C LEU A 273 -29.87 -3.49 -5.06
N PRO A 274 -30.10 -2.43 -4.28
CA PRO A 274 -30.93 -2.53 -3.05
C PRO A 274 -32.35 -3.03 -3.29
N ASN A 275 -32.88 -2.92 -4.53
CA ASN A 275 -34.17 -3.48 -4.91
C ASN A 275 -34.16 -4.99 -5.20
N GLY A 276 -32.97 -5.63 -5.11
CA GLY A 276 -32.78 -7.07 -5.34
C GLY A 276 -32.43 -7.46 -6.78
N GLU A 277 -32.41 -6.52 -7.73
CA GLU A 277 -32.03 -6.78 -9.13
C GLU A 277 -30.54 -7.04 -9.26
N SER A 278 -30.13 -8.13 -9.94
CA SER A 278 -28.74 -8.36 -10.33
C SER A 278 -28.37 -7.47 -11.52
N PHE A 279 -27.09 -7.10 -11.65
CA PHE A 279 -26.67 -6.16 -12.69
C PHE A 279 -25.39 -6.56 -13.43
N MET A 280 -24.61 -7.51 -12.91
CA MET A 280 -23.31 -7.85 -13.50
C MET A 280 -23.39 -8.44 -14.90
N GLU A 281 -24.53 -8.99 -15.29
CA GLU A 281 -24.84 -9.51 -16.63
C GLU A 281 -24.69 -8.44 -17.74
N LYS A 282 -24.84 -7.16 -17.37
CA LYS A 282 -24.67 -6.02 -18.29
C LYS A 282 -23.21 -5.70 -18.58
N TYR A 283 -22.26 -6.26 -17.80
CA TYR A 283 -20.87 -5.83 -17.77
C TYR A 283 -19.86 -6.92 -18.14
N ASP A 284 -20.08 -8.17 -17.68
CA ASP A 284 -19.12 -9.26 -17.89
C ASP A 284 -19.81 -10.62 -17.78
N GLU A 285 -19.47 -11.56 -18.67
CA GLU A 285 -20.01 -12.93 -18.68
C GLU A 285 -19.66 -13.75 -17.44
N ARG A 286 -18.56 -13.40 -16.75
CA ARG A 286 -18.13 -14.02 -15.49
C ARG A 286 -18.92 -13.52 -14.27
N LEU A 287 -19.82 -12.58 -14.48
CA LEU A 287 -20.71 -12.02 -13.45
C LEU A 287 -19.92 -11.45 -12.25
N SER A 288 -20.35 -11.77 -11.03
CA SER A 288 -19.70 -11.33 -9.79
C SER A 288 -18.27 -11.87 -9.60
N LEU A 289 -17.82 -12.82 -10.43
CA LEU A 289 -16.46 -13.39 -10.45
C LEU A 289 -15.54 -12.71 -11.48
N ALA A 290 -16.00 -11.69 -12.17
CA ALA A 290 -15.14 -10.87 -13.03
C ALA A 290 -13.97 -10.25 -12.23
N PRO A 291 -12.86 -9.88 -12.89
CA PRO A 291 -11.74 -9.19 -12.26
C PRO A 291 -12.16 -7.96 -11.46
N ARG A 292 -11.41 -7.65 -10.40
CA ARG A 292 -11.74 -6.58 -9.43
C ARG A 292 -12.00 -5.24 -10.08
N ASP A 293 -11.23 -4.88 -11.09
CA ASP A 293 -11.37 -3.62 -11.81
C ASP A 293 -12.69 -3.54 -12.60
N ILE A 294 -13.12 -4.63 -13.23
CA ILE A 294 -14.41 -4.71 -13.95
C ILE A 294 -15.56 -4.60 -12.95
N VAL A 295 -15.51 -5.37 -11.86
CA VAL A 295 -16.56 -5.35 -10.83
C VAL A 295 -16.65 -3.98 -10.16
N ALA A 296 -15.51 -3.37 -9.81
CA ALA A 296 -15.48 -2.04 -9.20
C ALA A 296 -16.06 -0.96 -10.14
N ARG A 297 -15.73 -1.01 -11.45
CA ARG A 297 -16.31 -0.11 -12.45
C ARG A 297 -17.81 -0.30 -12.61
N ALA A 298 -18.28 -1.56 -12.60
CA ALA A 298 -19.70 -1.88 -12.69
C ALA A 298 -20.48 -1.31 -11.50
N ILE A 299 -19.98 -1.55 -10.28
CA ILE A 299 -20.59 -1.01 -9.06
C ILE A 299 -20.59 0.54 -9.07
N ASP A 300 -19.46 1.18 -9.36
CA ASP A 300 -19.34 2.64 -9.44
C ASP A 300 -20.34 3.24 -10.43
N LYS A 301 -20.52 2.57 -11.58
CA LYS A 301 -21.48 3.01 -12.60
C LYS A 301 -22.92 2.85 -12.16
N GLU A 302 -23.29 1.70 -11.59
CA GLU A 302 -24.64 1.47 -11.09
C GLU A 302 -24.99 2.43 -9.93
N MET A 303 -24.06 2.66 -9.00
CA MET A 303 -24.26 3.65 -7.93
C MET A 303 -24.53 5.04 -8.50
N LYS A 304 -23.80 5.48 -9.52
CA LYS A 304 -23.99 6.80 -10.16
C LYS A 304 -25.28 6.91 -10.95
N ILE A 305 -25.67 5.86 -11.69
CA ILE A 305 -26.90 5.83 -12.47
C ILE A 305 -28.12 5.93 -11.55
N HIS A 306 -28.12 5.21 -10.44
CA HIS A 306 -29.25 5.10 -9.54
C HIS A 306 -29.20 6.07 -8.35
N GLY A 307 -28.13 6.90 -8.22
CA GLY A 307 -27.95 7.82 -7.10
C GLY A 307 -27.82 7.12 -5.76
N LEU A 308 -27.10 5.98 -5.72
CA LEU A 308 -26.95 5.12 -4.55
C LEU A 308 -25.59 5.36 -3.87
N ASP A 309 -25.56 5.20 -2.55
CA ASP A 309 -24.33 5.21 -1.75
C ASP A 309 -23.65 3.84 -1.68
N HIS A 310 -24.37 2.77 -2.02
CA HIS A 310 -23.89 1.38 -1.99
C HIS A 310 -24.72 0.48 -2.93
N VAL A 311 -24.18 -0.70 -3.20
CA VAL A 311 -24.89 -1.85 -3.75
C VAL A 311 -24.91 -2.96 -2.69
N CYS A 312 -25.46 -4.12 -3.01
CA CYS A 312 -25.60 -5.24 -2.09
C CYS A 312 -24.84 -6.48 -2.59
N LEU A 313 -24.26 -7.24 -1.67
CA LEU A 313 -23.76 -8.58 -1.92
C LEU A 313 -24.69 -9.60 -1.24
N ASP A 314 -25.28 -10.48 -2.03
CA ASP A 314 -26.27 -11.46 -1.60
C ASP A 314 -25.64 -12.86 -1.47
N VAL A 315 -25.65 -13.42 -0.27
CA VAL A 315 -25.28 -14.83 0.05
C VAL A 315 -26.43 -15.59 0.74
N THR A 316 -27.64 -15.00 0.81
CA THR A 316 -28.80 -15.56 1.53
C THR A 316 -29.30 -16.88 0.93
N HIS A 317 -28.97 -17.14 -0.34
CA HIS A 317 -29.32 -18.39 -1.03
C HIS A 317 -28.38 -19.56 -0.67
N LYS A 318 -27.33 -19.32 0.14
CA LYS A 318 -26.37 -20.33 0.61
C LYS A 318 -26.82 -20.96 1.93
N ASN A 319 -26.20 -22.10 2.26
CA ASN A 319 -26.46 -22.74 3.56
C ASN A 319 -25.97 -21.83 4.71
N PRO A 320 -26.84 -21.45 5.67
CA PRO A 320 -26.48 -20.54 6.75
C PRO A 320 -25.29 -21.00 7.61
N GLU A 321 -25.23 -22.29 7.94
CA GLU A 321 -24.17 -22.83 8.82
C GLU A 321 -22.82 -22.92 8.09
N GLU A 322 -22.84 -23.28 6.79
CA GLU A 322 -21.63 -23.23 5.96
C GLU A 322 -21.13 -21.79 5.78
N THR A 323 -22.02 -20.82 5.55
CA THR A 323 -21.66 -19.41 5.42
C THR A 323 -20.99 -18.88 6.68
N LYS A 324 -21.52 -19.19 7.86
CA LYS A 324 -20.92 -18.81 9.15
C LYS A 324 -19.57 -19.47 9.38
N HIS A 325 -19.44 -20.74 8.97
CA HIS A 325 -18.20 -21.50 9.13
C HIS A 325 -17.08 -20.99 8.21
N HIS A 326 -17.41 -20.66 6.95
CA HIS A 326 -16.42 -20.16 6.00
C HIS A 326 -16.01 -18.70 6.26
N PHE A 327 -16.91 -17.87 6.82
CA PHE A 327 -16.68 -16.42 6.99
C PHE A 327 -17.03 -15.95 8.41
N PRO A 328 -16.40 -16.50 9.46
CA PRO A 328 -16.76 -16.22 10.84
C PRO A 328 -16.57 -14.74 11.22
N ASN A 329 -15.49 -14.12 10.79
CA ASN A 329 -15.20 -12.71 11.09
C ASN A 329 -16.13 -11.75 10.36
N ILE A 330 -16.44 -12.04 9.08
CA ILE A 330 -17.40 -11.24 8.30
C ILE A 330 -18.80 -11.36 8.91
N TYR A 331 -19.21 -12.57 9.28
CA TYR A 331 -20.50 -12.80 9.96
C TYR A 331 -20.59 -12.02 11.27
N ALA A 332 -19.58 -12.15 12.13
CA ALA A 332 -19.53 -11.43 13.41
C ALA A 332 -19.55 -9.91 13.22
N LYS A 333 -18.76 -9.38 12.26
CA LYS A 333 -18.72 -7.94 11.96
C LYS A 333 -20.06 -7.43 11.47
N CYS A 334 -20.68 -8.09 10.49
CA CYS A 334 -22.00 -7.70 9.97
C CYS A 334 -23.07 -7.79 11.07
N LEU A 335 -23.06 -8.84 11.88
CA LEU A 335 -24.00 -9.01 12.98
C LEU A 335 -23.84 -7.91 14.04
N SER A 336 -22.61 -7.43 14.30
CA SER A 336 -22.34 -6.34 15.25
C SER A 336 -22.97 -4.99 14.86
N ILE A 337 -23.31 -4.83 13.57
CA ILE A 337 -24.01 -3.65 13.05
C ILE A 337 -25.47 -3.96 12.69
N GLY A 338 -26.00 -5.12 13.13
CA GLY A 338 -27.39 -5.50 12.98
C GLY A 338 -27.73 -6.25 11.70
N ILE A 339 -26.74 -6.70 10.91
CA ILE A 339 -26.94 -7.39 9.63
C ILE A 339 -26.66 -8.88 9.78
N ASP A 340 -27.69 -9.73 9.68
CA ASP A 340 -27.52 -11.18 9.58
C ASP A 340 -27.36 -11.58 8.11
N ILE A 341 -26.13 -11.81 7.66
CA ILE A 341 -25.79 -12.11 6.27
C ILE A 341 -26.43 -13.39 5.73
N THR A 342 -26.97 -14.24 6.61
CA THR A 342 -27.71 -15.45 6.20
C THR A 342 -29.16 -15.14 5.83
N LYS A 343 -29.65 -13.93 6.11
CA LYS A 343 -31.03 -13.50 5.90
C LYS A 343 -31.16 -12.19 5.13
N GLU A 344 -30.11 -11.36 5.17
CA GLU A 344 -30.12 -10.01 4.65
C GLU A 344 -28.90 -9.80 3.72
N TYR A 345 -29.02 -8.91 2.77
CA TYR A 345 -27.94 -8.55 1.88
C TYR A 345 -26.89 -7.71 2.61
N ILE A 346 -25.63 -7.91 2.27
CA ILE A 346 -24.50 -7.13 2.80
C ILE A 346 -24.38 -5.85 1.97
N PRO A 347 -24.55 -4.64 2.55
CA PRO A 347 -24.32 -3.39 1.83
C PRO A 347 -22.82 -3.23 1.57
N VAL A 348 -22.44 -3.02 0.31
CA VAL A 348 -21.04 -2.93 -0.12
C VAL A 348 -20.83 -1.78 -1.10
N ARG A 349 -19.62 -1.20 -1.09
CA ARG A 349 -19.17 -0.22 -2.07
C ARG A 349 -17.68 -0.39 -2.37
N PRO A 350 -17.19 0.12 -3.51
CA PRO A 350 -15.76 0.10 -3.79
C PRO A 350 -14.98 0.99 -2.80
N ALA A 351 -13.78 0.52 -2.43
CA ALA A 351 -12.86 1.25 -1.56
C ALA A 351 -11.44 1.20 -2.13
N ALA A 352 -10.67 2.29 -2.00
CA ALA A 352 -9.25 2.29 -2.34
C ALA A 352 -8.54 1.22 -1.49
N HIS A 353 -7.70 0.40 -2.13
CA HIS A 353 -7.19 -0.82 -1.50
C HIS A 353 -5.68 -0.99 -1.61
N TYR A 354 -5.09 -0.78 -2.79
CA TYR A 354 -3.67 -0.97 -3.01
C TYR A 354 -3.12 -0.01 -4.06
N MET A 355 -1.90 0.52 -3.82
CA MET A 355 -1.16 1.34 -4.76
C MET A 355 -0.17 0.47 -5.54
N CYS A 356 -0.35 0.36 -6.87
CA CYS A 356 0.57 -0.41 -7.72
C CYS A 356 1.82 0.38 -8.12
N GLY A 357 1.73 1.71 -8.12
CA GLY A 357 2.84 2.62 -8.30
C GLY A 357 3.61 2.90 -7.02
N GLY A 358 4.50 3.88 -7.05
CA GLY A 358 5.30 4.29 -5.89
C GLY A 358 6.71 4.74 -6.26
N ILE A 359 7.62 4.67 -5.30
CA ILE A 359 9.05 4.99 -5.48
C ILE A 359 9.65 3.98 -6.46
N LYS A 360 10.13 4.45 -7.61
CA LYS A 360 10.74 3.59 -8.63
C LYS A 360 12.03 2.97 -8.09
N VAL A 361 12.12 1.65 -8.17
CA VAL A 361 13.30 0.89 -7.74
C VAL A 361 13.78 -0.07 -8.82
N ASP A 362 15.04 -0.49 -8.69
CA ASP A 362 15.63 -1.57 -9.47
C ASP A 362 15.37 -2.96 -8.82
N LEU A 363 15.95 -4.01 -9.38
CA LEU A 363 15.82 -5.38 -8.85
C LEU A 363 16.42 -5.58 -7.45
N ASN A 364 17.26 -4.66 -6.98
CA ASN A 364 17.86 -4.68 -5.64
C ASN A 364 17.07 -3.79 -4.64
N GLY A 365 15.97 -3.19 -5.06
CA GLY A 365 15.21 -2.24 -4.24
C GLY A 365 15.86 -0.86 -4.14
N CYS A 366 16.91 -0.57 -4.93
CA CYS A 366 17.58 0.73 -4.95
C CYS A 366 16.73 1.77 -5.66
N SER A 367 16.52 2.91 -5.02
CA SER A 367 15.84 4.05 -5.63
C SER A 367 16.78 4.87 -6.53
N SER A 368 16.26 5.92 -7.17
CA SER A 368 17.07 6.88 -7.90
C SER A 368 17.93 7.82 -7.02
N ILE A 369 17.79 7.69 -5.70
CA ILE A 369 18.60 8.40 -4.70
C ILE A 369 19.57 7.38 -4.10
N ASN A 370 20.87 7.66 -4.18
CA ASN A 370 21.89 6.78 -3.62
C ASN A 370 21.69 6.59 -2.11
N ARG A 371 21.98 5.39 -1.60
CA ARG A 371 21.83 5.00 -0.19
C ARG A 371 20.36 4.93 0.28
N LEU A 372 19.39 5.08 -0.65
CA LEU A 372 17.97 5.02 -0.36
C LEU A 372 17.33 3.86 -1.11
N TYR A 373 16.74 2.95 -0.36
CA TYR A 373 15.96 1.81 -0.84
C TYR A 373 14.48 2.05 -0.60
N ALA A 374 13.61 1.37 -1.36
CA ALA A 374 12.19 1.35 -1.08
C ALA A 374 11.63 -0.07 -1.29
N LEU A 375 10.79 -0.53 -0.36
CA LEU A 375 10.31 -1.91 -0.27
C LEU A 375 8.82 -1.94 0.09
N GLY A 376 8.13 -2.95 -0.41
CA GLY A 376 6.70 -3.13 -0.20
C GLY A 376 5.87 -2.09 -0.94
N GLU A 377 4.66 -1.82 -0.47
CA GLU A 377 3.65 -1.05 -1.20
C GLU A 377 4.08 0.38 -1.56
N CYS A 378 5.00 1.02 -0.81
CA CYS A 378 5.51 2.35 -1.19
C CYS A 378 6.46 2.31 -2.41
N SER A 379 6.85 1.12 -2.88
CA SER A 379 7.78 0.95 -3.99
C SER A 379 7.08 0.57 -5.29
N CYS A 380 7.57 1.09 -6.41
CA CYS A 380 7.23 0.66 -7.77
C CYS A 380 8.34 -0.25 -8.30
N THR A 381 8.21 -1.55 -8.05
CA THR A 381 9.16 -2.58 -8.51
C THR A 381 8.96 -2.96 -9.98
N GLY A 382 7.76 -2.69 -10.50
CA GLY A 382 7.29 -3.16 -11.79
C GLY A 382 6.60 -4.54 -11.73
N LEU A 383 6.49 -5.18 -10.58
CA LEU A 383 5.77 -6.46 -10.42
C LEU A 383 4.31 -6.35 -10.85
N HIS A 384 3.62 -5.33 -10.37
CA HIS A 384 2.17 -5.22 -10.51
C HIS A 384 1.71 -4.67 -11.86
N GLY A 385 2.57 -3.93 -12.56
CA GLY A 385 2.16 -3.31 -13.82
C GLY A 385 0.90 -2.47 -13.67
N GLY A 386 -0.07 -2.64 -14.55
CA GLY A 386 -1.33 -1.89 -14.54
C GLY A 386 -2.35 -2.32 -13.50
N ASN A 387 -2.19 -3.52 -12.90
CA ASN A 387 -3.10 -4.05 -11.87
C ASN A 387 -2.45 -5.18 -11.10
N ARG A 388 -2.59 -5.17 -9.79
CA ARG A 388 -2.03 -6.18 -8.89
C ARG A 388 -2.83 -7.49 -8.93
N LEU A 389 -2.14 -8.61 -9.16
CA LEU A 389 -2.69 -9.93 -8.89
C LEU A 389 -2.85 -10.11 -7.37
N ALA A 390 -3.98 -10.65 -6.93
CA ALA A 390 -4.24 -10.91 -5.52
C ALA A 390 -3.10 -11.73 -4.88
N SER A 391 -2.82 -11.50 -3.59
CA SER A 391 -1.79 -12.19 -2.80
C SER A 391 -0.33 -12.07 -3.27
N ASN A 392 -0.04 -11.26 -4.30
CA ASN A 392 1.32 -10.96 -4.74
C ASN A 392 2.01 -9.85 -3.92
N SER A 393 1.27 -9.01 -3.19
CA SER A 393 1.86 -7.86 -2.48
C SER A 393 2.73 -8.24 -1.29
N LEU A 394 2.28 -9.21 -0.49
CA LEU A 394 3.05 -9.64 0.69
C LEU A 394 4.33 -10.37 0.28
N ILE A 395 4.27 -11.22 -0.76
CA ILE A 395 5.46 -11.91 -1.24
C ILE A 395 6.45 -10.96 -1.94
N GLU A 396 5.97 -9.94 -2.65
CA GLU A 396 6.83 -8.87 -3.17
C GLU A 396 7.64 -8.23 -2.06
N ALA A 397 6.95 -7.84 -0.97
CA ALA A 397 7.56 -7.14 0.15
C ALA A 397 8.70 -7.95 0.78
N VAL A 398 8.52 -9.25 1.03
CA VAL A 398 9.55 -10.10 1.64
C VAL A 398 10.68 -10.48 0.69
N VAL A 399 10.40 -10.66 -0.61
CA VAL A 399 11.44 -10.94 -1.62
C VAL A 399 12.32 -9.72 -1.83
N TYR A 400 11.74 -8.53 -1.95
CA TYR A 400 12.52 -7.30 -2.08
C TYR A 400 13.25 -6.93 -0.79
N ALA A 401 12.69 -7.25 0.39
CA ALA A 401 13.39 -7.12 1.67
C ALA A 401 14.67 -7.98 1.71
N ASP A 402 14.62 -9.21 1.21
CA ASP A 402 15.78 -10.09 1.09
C ASP A 402 16.82 -9.54 0.12
N THR A 403 16.39 -9.16 -1.08
CA THR A 403 17.30 -8.68 -2.11
C THR A 403 17.98 -7.38 -1.70
N ALA A 404 17.22 -6.44 -1.12
CA ALA A 404 17.75 -5.16 -0.63
C ALA A 404 18.67 -5.34 0.57
N ALA A 405 18.36 -6.27 1.49
CA ALA A 405 19.23 -6.57 2.61
C ALA A 405 20.59 -7.10 2.14
N LYS A 406 20.60 -8.08 1.24
CA LYS A 406 21.84 -8.61 0.64
C LYS A 406 22.66 -7.51 -0.01
N HIS A 407 22.05 -6.71 -0.87
CA HIS A 407 22.74 -5.61 -1.57
C HIS A 407 23.27 -4.54 -0.60
N SER A 408 22.46 -4.10 0.36
CA SER A 408 22.85 -3.05 1.30
C SER A 408 23.95 -3.49 2.29
N ILE A 409 23.95 -4.77 2.71
CA ILE A 409 25.00 -5.36 3.55
C ILE A 409 26.35 -5.38 2.83
N GLU A 410 26.36 -5.65 1.51
CA GLU A 410 27.58 -5.64 0.70
C GLU A 410 28.19 -4.24 0.58
N HIS A 411 27.35 -3.17 0.55
CA HIS A 411 27.77 -1.80 0.25
C HIS A 411 27.84 -0.86 1.47
N VAL A 412 27.30 -1.23 2.63
CA VAL A 412 27.21 -0.33 3.80
C VAL A 412 28.55 0.21 4.28
N ASP A 413 29.62 -0.58 4.12
CA ASP A 413 30.97 -0.21 4.52
C ASP A 413 31.63 0.81 3.56
N GLU A 414 31.05 1.04 2.37
CA GLU A 414 31.49 2.07 1.41
C GLU A 414 31.00 3.47 1.79
N TYR A 415 30.12 3.58 2.78
CA TYR A 415 29.45 4.83 3.14
C TYR A 415 29.89 5.36 4.50
N ASP A 416 30.14 6.66 4.57
CA ASP A 416 30.38 7.38 5.81
C ASP A 416 29.17 8.19 6.25
N PHE A 417 29.08 8.49 7.55
CA PHE A 417 28.14 9.47 8.08
C PHE A 417 28.52 10.89 7.66
N ASN A 418 27.50 11.69 7.32
CA ASN A 418 27.72 13.10 6.98
C ASN A 418 27.44 14.00 8.20
N ASP A 419 28.46 14.28 8.98
CA ASP A 419 28.37 15.10 10.19
C ASP A 419 28.12 16.60 9.93
N LYS A 420 28.09 17.03 8.64
CA LYS A 420 27.78 18.41 8.24
C LYS A 420 26.29 18.69 8.10
N VAL A 421 25.45 17.66 8.25
CA VAL A 421 23.99 17.81 8.23
C VAL A 421 23.56 18.74 9.37
N PRO A 422 22.86 19.86 9.07
CA PRO A 422 22.39 20.76 10.11
C PRO A 422 21.26 20.11 10.93
N ALA A 423 21.07 20.58 12.16
CA ALA A 423 19.85 20.29 12.90
C ALA A 423 18.63 20.90 12.19
N TRP A 424 17.46 20.33 12.45
CA TRP A 424 16.21 20.93 11.99
C TRP A 424 16.08 22.37 12.53
N ASN A 425 15.76 23.30 11.64
CA ASN A 425 15.56 24.69 12.02
C ASN A 425 14.06 24.98 12.13
N ASP A 426 13.60 25.23 13.34
CA ASP A 426 12.24 25.67 13.65
C ASP A 426 12.17 27.13 14.16
N GLU A 427 13.25 27.89 13.98
CA GLU A 427 13.33 29.30 14.40
C GLU A 427 12.26 30.13 13.67
N GLY A 428 11.55 30.96 14.44
CA GLY A 428 10.48 31.81 13.92
C GLY A 428 9.14 31.11 13.69
N THR A 429 9.05 29.81 13.92
CA THR A 429 7.76 29.09 13.82
C THR A 429 6.90 29.26 15.07
N LEU A 430 5.57 29.29 14.86
CA LEU A 430 4.56 29.45 15.91
C LEU A 430 3.84 28.12 16.20
N THR A 431 3.24 28.00 17.36
CA THR A 431 2.31 26.88 17.64
C THR A 431 1.05 27.06 16.77
N ASN A 432 0.62 26.00 16.09
CA ASN A 432 -0.64 26.03 15.34
C ASN A 432 -1.82 25.90 16.31
N GLU A 433 -2.59 26.97 16.48
CA GLU A 433 -3.79 26.98 17.33
C GLU A 433 -5.06 26.59 16.56
N GLU A 434 -5.05 26.69 15.21
CA GLU A 434 -6.20 26.43 14.34
C GLU A 434 -6.09 25.05 13.65
N LYS A 435 -6.33 23.96 14.40
CA LYS A 435 -6.31 22.60 13.86
C LYS A 435 -7.36 22.37 12.76
N VAL A 436 -8.41 23.20 12.69
CA VAL A 436 -9.45 23.12 11.66
C VAL A 436 -8.86 23.28 10.26
N LEU A 437 -7.82 24.08 10.07
CA LEU A 437 -7.15 24.24 8.77
C LEU A 437 -6.59 22.92 8.23
N ILE A 438 -6.07 22.07 9.12
CA ILE A 438 -5.56 20.75 8.74
C ILE A 438 -6.72 19.77 8.51
N THR A 439 -7.65 19.66 9.47
CA THR A 439 -8.71 18.66 9.41
C THR A 439 -9.69 18.91 8.27
N GLN A 440 -9.96 20.17 7.91
CA GLN A 440 -10.80 20.52 6.77
C GLN A 440 -10.08 20.17 5.46
N SER A 441 -8.80 20.54 5.31
CA SER A 441 -8.03 20.23 4.09
C SER A 441 -7.88 18.72 3.87
N VAL A 442 -7.73 17.90 4.93
CA VAL A 442 -7.75 16.42 4.81
C VAL A 442 -9.05 15.92 4.21
N LYS A 443 -10.21 16.48 4.64
CA LYS A 443 -11.51 16.12 4.07
C LYS A 443 -11.61 16.51 2.60
N GLU A 444 -11.18 17.72 2.26
CA GLU A 444 -11.20 18.23 0.89
C GLU A 444 -10.33 17.39 -0.06
N VAL A 445 -9.14 16.97 0.37
CA VAL A 445 -8.31 16.02 -0.38
C VAL A 445 -9.09 14.73 -0.63
N GLY A 446 -9.68 14.15 0.43
CA GLY A 446 -10.43 12.89 0.33
C GLY A 446 -11.61 12.98 -0.63
N GLU A 447 -12.39 14.07 -0.57
CA GLU A 447 -13.53 14.34 -1.45
C GLU A 447 -13.08 14.57 -2.90
N CYS A 448 -12.05 15.40 -3.09
CA CYS A 448 -11.50 15.69 -4.41
C CYS A 448 -11.02 14.41 -5.09
N MET A 449 -10.22 13.60 -4.40
CA MET A 449 -9.67 12.36 -4.95
C MET A 449 -10.78 11.33 -5.24
N SER A 450 -11.73 11.13 -4.34
CA SER A 450 -12.81 10.17 -4.53
C SER A 450 -13.75 10.56 -5.68
N ASN A 451 -14.10 11.84 -5.81
CA ASN A 451 -15.06 12.29 -6.80
C ASN A 451 -14.46 12.50 -8.20
N TYR A 452 -13.19 12.92 -8.30
CA TYR A 452 -12.56 13.30 -9.56
C TYR A 452 -11.45 12.37 -10.04
N VAL A 453 -10.77 11.65 -9.13
CA VAL A 453 -9.59 10.80 -9.45
C VAL A 453 -9.83 9.34 -9.02
N GLY A 454 -11.09 8.95 -8.88
CA GLY A 454 -11.50 7.60 -8.47
C GLY A 454 -11.40 6.57 -9.59
N ILE A 455 -12.36 5.63 -9.61
CA ILE A 455 -12.38 4.47 -10.52
C ILE A 455 -12.57 4.88 -11.97
N VAL A 456 -13.53 5.77 -12.25
CA VAL A 456 -13.84 6.29 -13.60
C VAL A 456 -13.40 7.74 -13.68
N ARG A 457 -12.46 8.01 -14.58
CA ARG A 457 -11.81 9.32 -14.76
C ARG A 457 -12.26 10.01 -16.06
N SER A 458 -12.00 11.30 -16.16
CA SER A 458 -12.10 12.08 -17.40
C SER A 458 -11.14 13.28 -17.34
N ASP A 459 -10.74 13.80 -18.49
CA ASP A 459 -9.87 14.98 -18.58
C ASP A 459 -10.46 16.18 -17.79
N LEU A 460 -11.77 16.38 -17.87
CA LEU A 460 -12.47 17.44 -17.13
C LEU A 460 -12.37 17.24 -15.61
N ARG A 461 -12.59 16.02 -15.12
CA ARG A 461 -12.52 15.71 -13.67
C ARG A 461 -11.09 15.83 -13.17
N LEU A 462 -10.13 15.26 -13.89
CA LEU A 462 -8.70 15.33 -13.55
C LEU A 462 -8.20 16.78 -13.50
N LYS A 463 -8.61 17.63 -14.44
CA LYS A 463 -8.26 19.06 -14.42
C LYS A 463 -8.84 19.77 -13.19
N ARG A 464 -10.09 19.47 -12.80
CA ARG A 464 -10.69 20.00 -11.58
C ARG A 464 -9.97 19.55 -10.31
N ALA A 465 -9.53 18.30 -10.27
CA ALA A 465 -8.73 17.80 -9.15
C ALA A 465 -7.39 18.53 -9.07
N TRP A 466 -6.71 18.65 -10.22
CA TRP A 466 -5.44 19.38 -10.31
C TRP A 466 -5.53 20.79 -9.72
N ASP A 467 -6.52 21.59 -10.17
CA ASP A 467 -6.66 22.98 -9.73
C ASP A 467 -6.94 23.09 -8.22
N ARG A 468 -7.69 22.14 -7.64
CA ARG A 468 -7.96 22.10 -6.19
C ARG A 468 -6.77 21.67 -5.38
N LEU A 469 -6.06 20.64 -5.83
CA LEU A 469 -4.86 20.16 -5.14
C LEU A 469 -3.73 21.20 -5.18
N ASP A 470 -3.63 21.99 -6.25
CA ASP A 470 -2.66 23.08 -6.35
C ASP A 470 -2.92 24.17 -5.31
N LEU A 471 -4.19 24.58 -5.15
CA LEU A 471 -4.59 25.53 -4.10
C LEU A 471 -4.27 24.98 -2.69
N LEU A 472 -4.68 23.75 -2.41
CA LEU A 472 -4.42 23.10 -1.12
C LEU A 472 -2.93 22.96 -0.84
N TYR A 473 -2.12 22.73 -1.89
CA TYR A 473 -0.67 22.67 -1.78
C TYR A 473 -0.09 24.01 -1.36
N GLU A 474 -0.48 25.12 -2.00
CA GLU A 474 0.01 26.46 -1.65
C GLU A 474 -0.36 26.85 -0.21
N GLU A 475 -1.60 26.61 0.20
CA GLU A 475 -2.08 26.89 1.56
C GLU A 475 -1.32 26.05 2.61
N THR A 476 -1.14 24.76 2.35
CA THR A 476 -0.46 23.84 3.27
C THR A 476 1.03 24.13 3.37
N GLU A 477 1.73 24.41 2.27
CA GLU A 477 3.14 24.80 2.29
C GLU A 477 3.35 26.15 3.02
N ASN A 478 2.43 27.09 2.87
CA ASN A 478 2.46 28.36 3.60
C ASN A 478 2.25 28.15 5.10
N LEU A 479 1.33 27.27 5.47
CA LEU A 479 1.11 26.89 6.87
C LEU A 479 2.35 26.18 7.44
N PHE A 480 2.90 25.19 6.72
CA PHE A 480 4.07 24.41 7.15
C PHE A 480 5.31 25.28 7.44
N LYS A 481 5.51 26.35 6.68
CA LYS A 481 6.62 27.29 6.89
C LYS A 481 6.45 28.19 8.12
N ARG A 482 5.22 28.37 8.59
CA ARG A 482 4.87 29.33 9.65
C ARG A 482 4.69 28.69 11.02
N VAL A 483 4.38 27.41 11.05
CA VAL A 483 4.05 26.71 12.30
C VAL A 483 5.06 25.61 12.62
N LYS A 484 5.14 25.23 13.90
CA LYS A 484 5.90 24.07 14.33
C LYS A 484 5.37 22.81 13.64
N VAL A 485 6.28 21.94 13.27
CA VAL A 485 5.95 20.65 12.63
C VAL A 485 5.08 19.82 13.58
N SER A 486 3.99 19.29 13.03
CA SER A 486 3.16 18.26 13.68
C SER A 486 2.96 17.08 12.72
N LYS A 487 2.64 15.90 13.27
CA LYS A 487 2.35 14.70 12.49
C LYS A 487 1.23 14.95 11.47
N GLU A 488 0.11 15.51 11.94
CA GLU A 488 -1.09 15.75 11.13
C GLU A 488 -0.82 16.71 9.96
N LEU A 489 -0.01 17.74 10.18
CA LEU A 489 0.37 18.68 9.13
C LEU A 489 1.28 18.01 8.09
N CYS A 490 2.22 17.18 8.53
CA CYS A 490 3.07 16.41 7.62
C CYS A 490 2.27 15.39 6.81
N GLU A 491 1.34 14.68 7.44
CA GLU A 491 0.45 13.73 6.75
C GLU A 491 -0.42 14.42 5.70
N LEU A 492 -1.03 15.58 6.03
CA LEU A 492 -1.77 16.39 5.05
C LEU A 492 -0.88 16.78 3.86
N ARG A 493 0.32 17.29 4.13
CA ARG A 493 1.30 17.67 3.12
C ARG A 493 1.67 16.49 2.20
N ASN A 494 1.83 15.30 2.78
CA ASN A 494 2.12 14.07 2.05
C ASN A 494 0.91 13.63 1.19
N MET A 495 -0.29 13.64 1.75
CA MET A 495 -1.53 13.30 1.02
C MET A 495 -1.75 14.21 -0.20
N ILE A 496 -1.50 15.52 -0.07
CA ILE A 496 -1.61 16.47 -1.20
C ILE A 496 -0.57 16.15 -2.28
N ASN A 497 0.68 15.88 -1.90
CA ASN A 497 1.74 15.51 -2.85
C ASN A 497 1.39 14.22 -3.61
N VAL A 498 0.89 13.20 -2.91
CA VAL A 498 0.48 11.93 -3.51
C VAL A 498 -0.75 12.10 -4.39
N GLY A 499 -1.77 12.84 -3.94
CA GLY A 499 -2.94 13.16 -4.74
C GLY A 499 -2.58 13.89 -6.04
N TYR A 500 -1.63 14.83 -5.96
CA TYR A 500 -1.05 15.50 -7.13
C TYR A 500 -0.35 14.51 -8.07
N LEU A 501 0.46 13.59 -7.56
CA LEU A 501 1.17 12.59 -8.37
C LEU A 501 0.20 11.65 -9.09
N ILE A 502 -0.81 11.15 -8.39
CA ILE A 502 -1.86 10.30 -8.97
C ILE A 502 -2.59 11.04 -10.10
N THR A 503 -3.01 12.28 -9.82
CA THR A 503 -3.76 13.11 -10.77
C THR A 503 -2.91 13.45 -12.00
N ARG A 504 -1.65 13.83 -11.80
CA ARG A 504 -0.71 14.17 -12.86
C ARG A 504 -0.46 12.99 -13.79
N MET A 505 -0.11 11.82 -13.25
CA MET A 505 0.17 10.64 -14.06
C MET A 505 -1.09 10.14 -14.79
N ALA A 506 -2.27 10.28 -14.15
CA ALA A 506 -3.56 10.01 -14.80
C ALA A 506 -3.84 10.97 -15.98
N ILE A 507 -3.47 12.25 -15.88
CA ILE A 507 -3.57 13.23 -16.97
C ILE A 507 -2.60 12.89 -18.12
N GLU A 508 -1.38 12.46 -17.77
CA GLU A 508 -0.35 12.13 -18.75
C GLU A 508 -0.67 10.85 -19.55
N ARG A 509 -1.40 9.89 -18.96
CA ARG A 509 -1.79 8.62 -19.59
C ARG A 509 -3.05 8.78 -20.44
N LYS A 510 -2.89 8.90 -21.74
CA LYS A 510 -3.98 9.07 -22.73
C LYS A 510 -4.47 7.73 -23.32
N GLU A 511 -4.73 6.77 -22.44
CA GLU A 511 -5.28 5.45 -22.76
C GLU A 511 -6.01 4.89 -21.53
N SER A 512 -6.95 3.97 -21.73
CA SER A 512 -7.47 3.13 -20.65
C SER A 512 -6.65 1.85 -20.60
N ARG A 513 -6.04 1.56 -19.43
CA ARG A 513 -5.16 0.43 -19.24
C ARG A 513 -5.10 0.00 -17.78
N GLY A 514 -5.25 -1.30 -17.52
CA GLY A 514 -5.28 -1.81 -16.17
C GLY A 514 -6.30 -1.07 -15.30
N LEU A 515 -5.85 -0.57 -14.14
CA LEU A 515 -6.66 0.18 -13.18
C LEU A 515 -6.96 1.62 -13.62
N HIS A 516 -6.20 2.18 -14.56
CA HIS A 516 -6.48 3.50 -15.11
C HIS A 516 -7.53 3.41 -16.21
N TYR A 517 -8.78 3.81 -15.89
CA TYR A 517 -9.88 3.90 -16.84
C TYR A 517 -10.34 5.35 -16.99
N THR A 518 -10.42 5.83 -18.23
CA THR A 518 -10.90 7.16 -18.57
C THR A 518 -11.93 7.11 -19.69
N ILE A 519 -13.04 7.86 -19.52
CA ILE A 519 -14.11 7.90 -20.52
C ILE A 519 -13.70 8.62 -21.80
N ASP A 520 -12.67 9.48 -21.75
CA ASP A 520 -12.17 10.22 -22.92
C ASP A 520 -11.26 9.36 -23.82
N TYR A 521 -10.67 8.29 -23.25
CA TYR A 521 -9.81 7.33 -23.96
C TYR A 521 -10.21 5.89 -23.59
N PRO A 522 -11.44 5.45 -23.94
CA PRO A 522 -12.01 4.20 -23.42
C PRO A 522 -11.41 2.92 -24.06
N VAL A 523 -10.70 3.07 -25.18
CA VAL A 523 -10.15 1.93 -25.93
C VAL A 523 -8.82 1.50 -25.31
N HIS A 524 -8.70 0.22 -25.04
CA HIS A 524 -7.46 -0.41 -24.60
C HIS A 524 -6.36 -0.27 -25.67
N ALA A 525 -5.11 -0.04 -25.27
CA ALA A 525 -4.01 0.18 -26.22
C ALA A 525 -3.81 -0.98 -27.20
N TYR A 526 -4.16 -2.21 -26.81
CA TYR A 526 -4.07 -3.40 -27.68
C TYR A 526 -5.23 -3.52 -28.68
N ASP A 527 -6.37 -2.88 -28.43
CA ASP A 527 -7.54 -2.94 -29.32
C ASP A 527 -7.42 -2.00 -30.53
N LYS A 528 -6.33 -1.25 -30.62
CA LYS A 528 -6.02 -0.33 -31.74
C LYS A 528 -5.25 -0.98 -32.89
N LYS A 529 -5.10 -2.30 -32.88
CA LYS A 529 -4.42 -3.03 -33.96
C LYS A 529 -5.40 -3.61 -34.97
#